data_aff3515dd13a03be31c861efceef74f3
#
_entry.id   aff3515dd13a03be31c861efceef74f3
#
_cell.length_a   1.000
_cell.length_b   1.000
_cell.length_c   1.000
_cell.angle_alpha   90.00
_cell.angle_beta   90.00
_cell.angle_gamma   90.00
#
_symmetry.space_group_name_H-M   'P 1'
#
loop_
_entity.id
_entity.type
_entity.pdbx_description
1 polymer ?
#
loop_
_entity_poly.entity_id
_entity_poly.type
_entity_poly.pdbx_seq_one_letter_code
_entity_poly.pdbx_strand_id
1 'polypeptide(L)'
;MLLQTSTWPEVEAYLARSKGALIPIGATEQHGPMGLIGTDAICAEEVARGAGEAAGVLVGPTISVGMSHHHMEFPGSMTLKPSTLILVIRDYVLSLVDHGLERFVFVNGHGGNVASTTAAFYEIHTTLRETRGAQAPDVRCLLVNWSQTETVVELCEKEFGDSEGSHATPSEVALAQYAYPDHIKTAALDPQGAPAGKFHDARNYR
;
A
#
# COMPACT_ATOMS: atom_id res chain seq x y z
N MET A 1 1.71 -5.53 -16.42
CA MET A 1 2.00 -6.96 -16.15
C MET A 1 1.84 -7.21 -14.67
N LEU A 2 1.07 -8.22 -14.27
CA LEU A 2 0.89 -8.58 -12.86
C LEU A 2 1.69 -9.86 -12.55
N LEU A 3 2.56 -9.83 -11.55
CA LEU A 3 3.42 -10.96 -11.19
C LEU A 3 2.60 -12.21 -10.85
N GLN A 4 1.54 -12.05 -10.06
CA GLN A 4 0.70 -13.18 -9.59
C GLN A 4 -0.10 -13.91 -10.68
N THR A 5 -0.25 -13.29 -11.86
CA THR A 5 -0.93 -13.92 -13.02
C THR A 5 0.03 -14.19 -14.17
N SER A 6 1.34 -14.05 -13.94
CA SER A 6 2.37 -14.33 -14.93
C SER A 6 3.01 -15.69 -14.68
N THR A 7 3.48 -16.30 -15.75
CA THR A 7 4.30 -17.50 -15.69
C THR A 7 5.77 -17.13 -15.50
N TRP A 8 6.60 -18.03 -14.97
CA TRP A 8 8.03 -17.74 -14.78
C TRP A 8 8.78 -17.38 -16.08
N PRO A 9 8.48 -17.95 -17.29
CA PRO A 9 9.11 -17.51 -18.53
C PRO A 9 8.75 -16.07 -18.92
N GLU A 10 7.51 -15.64 -18.62
CA GLU A 10 7.09 -14.25 -18.85
C GLU A 10 7.84 -13.28 -17.93
N VAL A 11 8.08 -13.69 -16.68
CA VAL A 11 8.90 -12.91 -15.74
C VAL A 11 10.35 -12.83 -16.20
N GLU A 12 10.94 -13.93 -16.67
CA GLU A 12 12.29 -13.96 -17.24
C GLU A 12 12.42 -13.02 -18.44
N ALA A 13 11.44 -13.04 -19.35
CA ALA A 13 11.39 -12.11 -20.49
C ALA A 13 11.24 -10.65 -20.05
N TYR A 14 10.51 -10.38 -18.95
CA TYR A 14 10.44 -9.06 -18.36
C TYR A 14 11.78 -8.60 -17.81
N LEU A 15 12.47 -9.44 -17.05
CA LEU A 15 13.78 -9.14 -16.43
C LEU A 15 14.87 -8.84 -17.44
N ALA A 16 14.78 -9.38 -18.66
CA ALA A 16 15.70 -9.07 -19.75
C ALA A 16 15.64 -7.60 -20.21
N ARG A 17 14.54 -6.86 -19.90
CA ARG A 17 14.31 -5.48 -20.35
C ARG A 17 14.10 -4.48 -19.21
N SER A 18 13.78 -4.92 -18.01
CA SER A 18 13.50 -4.05 -16.88
C SER A 18 13.82 -4.73 -15.55
N LYS A 19 14.30 -3.94 -14.59
CA LYS A 19 14.60 -4.37 -13.22
C LYS A 19 13.71 -3.70 -12.18
N GLY A 20 12.60 -3.08 -12.60
CA GLY A 20 11.68 -2.35 -11.74
C GLY A 20 10.42 -3.12 -11.40
N ALA A 21 9.85 -2.86 -10.23
CA ALA A 21 8.53 -3.33 -9.84
C ALA A 21 7.78 -2.28 -9.01
N LEU A 22 6.47 -2.23 -9.18
CA LEU A 22 5.54 -1.55 -8.28
C LEU A 22 5.02 -2.56 -7.26
N ILE A 23 5.04 -2.19 -5.99
CA ILE A 23 4.58 -3.04 -4.90
C ILE A 23 3.42 -2.32 -4.20
N PRO A 24 2.16 -2.74 -4.44
CA PRO A 24 1.03 -2.19 -3.69
C PRO A 24 1.11 -2.62 -2.23
N ILE A 25 0.91 -1.67 -1.32
CA ILE A 25 0.85 -1.93 0.13
C ILE A 25 -0.27 -1.10 0.74
N GLY A 26 -1.17 -1.74 1.47
CA GLY A 26 -2.28 -1.09 2.15
C GLY A 26 -2.52 -1.70 3.53
N ALA A 27 -3.78 -1.69 3.93
CA ALA A 27 -4.22 -2.29 5.18
C ALA A 27 -5.61 -2.93 5.01
N THR A 28 -5.98 -3.72 5.99
CA THR A 28 -7.33 -4.24 6.17
C THR A 28 -7.86 -3.67 7.48
N GLU A 29 -8.60 -2.56 7.39
CA GLU A 29 -9.09 -1.79 8.54
C GLU A 29 -10.42 -1.11 8.23
N GLN A 30 -11.13 -0.66 9.27
CA GLN A 30 -12.40 0.05 9.11
C GLN A 30 -12.25 1.32 8.26
N HIS A 31 -13.24 1.58 7.40
CA HIS A 31 -13.38 2.80 6.61
C HIS A 31 -14.80 3.37 6.73
N GLY A 32 -15.27 3.53 7.96
CA GLY A 32 -16.64 3.93 8.23
C GLY A 32 -17.66 2.81 7.92
N PRO A 33 -18.96 3.08 8.08
CA PRO A 33 -19.98 2.05 7.92
C PRO A 33 -20.27 1.65 6.48
N MET A 34 -19.79 2.41 5.50
CA MET A 34 -20.00 2.15 4.07
C MET A 34 -18.72 1.80 3.32
N GLY A 35 -17.56 2.17 3.84
CA GLY A 35 -16.27 1.82 3.24
C GLY A 35 -15.97 0.33 3.38
N LEU A 36 -15.36 -0.25 2.36
CA LEU A 36 -14.89 -1.62 2.41
C LEU A 36 -13.71 -1.73 3.36
N ILE A 37 -13.65 -2.80 4.14
CA ILE A 37 -12.57 -2.97 5.13
C ILE A 37 -11.18 -3.13 4.51
N GLY A 38 -11.11 -3.47 3.24
CA GLY A 38 -9.87 -3.57 2.45
C GLY A 38 -9.55 -2.32 1.62
N THR A 39 -10.21 -1.19 1.86
CA THR A 39 -10.11 0.03 1.03
C THR A 39 -8.66 0.43 0.74
N ASP A 40 -7.79 0.49 1.74
CA ASP A 40 -6.38 0.87 1.55
C ASP A 40 -5.64 -0.05 0.58
N ALA A 41 -5.83 -1.36 0.73
CA ALA A 41 -5.18 -2.35 -0.13
C ALA A 41 -5.76 -2.32 -1.54
N ILE A 42 -7.08 -2.15 -1.67
CA ILE A 42 -7.78 -2.02 -2.95
C ILE A 42 -7.29 -0.80 -3.71
N CYS A 43 -7.26 0.37 -3.07
CA CYS A 43 -6.79 1.61 -3.68
C CYS A 43 -5.32 1.50 -4.12
N ALA A 44 -4.45 0.99 -3.25
CA ALA A 44 -3.04 0.78 -3.59
C ALA A 44 -2.87 -0.15 -4.79
N GLU A 45 -3.64 -1.24 -4.84
CA GLU A 45 -3.60 -2.20 -5.94
C GLU A 45 -4.07 -1.59 -7.25
N GLU A 46 -5.22 -0.92 -7.27
CA GLU A 46 -5.77 -0.32 -8.50
C GLU A 46 -4.86 0.77 -9.05
N VAL A 47 -4.32 1.63 -8.19
CA VAL A 47 -3.35 2.66 -8.61
C VAL A 47 -2.07 2.01 -9.15
N ALA A 48 -1.53 0.99 -8.47
CA ALA A 48 -0.33 0.30 -8.94
C ALA A 48 -0.57 -0.43 -10.27
N ARG A 49 -1.74 -1.03 -10.47
CA ARG A 49 -2.13 -1.71 -11.72
C ARG A 49 -2.20 -0.73 -12.87
N GLY A 50 -2.91 0.41 -12.70
CA GLY A 50 -3.02 1.44 -13.71
C GLY A 50 -1.66 2.05 -14.06
N ALA A 51 -0.85 2.39 -13.06
CA ALA A 51 0.50 2.92 -13.27
C ALA A 51 1.44 1.89 -13.93
N GLY A 52 1.34 0.63 -13.51
CA GLY A 52 2.14 -0.46 -14.09
C GLY A 52 1.79 -0.75 -15.54
N GLU A 53 0.50 -0.67 -15.90
CA GLU A 53 0.05 -0.78 -17.29
C GLU A 53 0.57 0.38 -18.14
N ALA A 54 0.37 1.62 -17.68
CA ALA A 54 0.81 2.82 -18.39
C ALA A 54 2.32 2.88 -18.59
N ALA A 55 3.11 2.46 -17.60
CA ALA A 55 4.57 2.50 -17.64
C ALA A 55 5.23 1.21 -18.17
N GLY A 56 4.48 0.15 -18.41
CA GLY A 56 5.03 -1.14 -18.80
C GLY A 56 5.84 -1.83 -17.70
N VAL A 57 5.52 -1.54 -16.42
CA VAL A 57 6.25 -2.01 -15.23
C VAL A 57 5.52 -3.18 -14.58
N LEU A 58 6.28 -4.15 -14.06
CA LEU A 58 5.76 -5.28 -13.29
C LEU A 58 5.11 -4.80 -11.99
N VAL A 59 3.95 -5.34 -11.66
CA VAL A 59 3.26 -5.11 -10.40
C VAL A 59 3.29 -6.39 -9.57
N GLY A 60 3.84 -6.31 -8.37
CA GLY A 60 3.91 -7.41 -7.41
C GLY A 60 2.57 -7.65 -6.70
N PRO A 61 2.43 -8.79 -6.00
CA PRO A 61 1.27 -9.07 -5.16
C PRO A 61 1.08 -8.01 -4.06
N THR A 62 -0.16 -7.67 -3.79
CA THR A 62 -0.49 -6.64 -2.79
C THR A 62 -0.21 -7.12 -1.36
N ILE A 63 0.49 -6.30 -0.59
CA ILE A 63 0.60 -6.47 0.87
C ILE A 63 -0.66 -5.84 1.49
N SER A 64 -1.66 -6.67 1.78
CA SER A 64 -3.00 -6.22 2.17
C SER A 64 -3.22 -6.10 3.68
N VAL A 65 -2.28 -6.54 4.50
CA VAL A 65 -2.33 -6.37 5.96
C VAL A 65 -1.16 -5.49 6.40
N GLY A 66 -1.47 -4.31 6.87
CA GLY A 66 -0.51 -3.30 7.31
C GLY A 66 -0.46 -3.11 8.83
N MET A 67 0.03 -1.96 9.27
CA MET A 67 0.08 -1.54 10.66
C MET A 67 -1.17 -0.70 11.00
N SER A 68 -2.22 -1.38 11.49
CA SER A 68 -3.55 -0.79 11.78
C SER A 68 -3.96 -0.95 13.24
N HIS A 69 -3.00 -0.93 14.16
CA HIS A 69 -3.27 -1.16 15.58
C HIS A 69 -4.30 -0.19 16.17
N HIS A 70 -4.32 1.03 15.68
CA HIS A 70 -5.25 2.08 16.08
C HIS A 70 -6.72 1.84 15.61
N HIS A 71 -6.97 0.85 14.73
CA HIS A 71 -8.30 0.48 14.26
C HIS A 71 -8.81 -0.87 14.82
N MET A 72 -8.08 -1.49 15.74
CA MET A 72 -8.39 -2.85 16.22
C MET A 72 -9.67 -2.96 17.07
N GLU A 73 -10.25 -1.85 17.48
CA GLU A 73 -11.56 -1.85 18.16
C GLU A 73 -12.73 -2.12 17.19
N PHE A 74 -12.48 -2.05 15.89
CA PHE A 74 -13.50 -2.32 14.87
C PHE A 74 -13.38 -3.76 14.36
N PRO A 75 -14.48 -4.56 14.45
CA PRO A 75 -14.45 -5.95 13.99
C PRO A 75 -14.01 -6.10 12.54
N GLY A 76 -13.11 -7.04 12.30
CA GLY A 76 -12.57 -7.34 10.98
C GLY A 76 -11.27 -6.57 10.64
N SER A 77 -10.92 -5.51 11.38
CA SER A 77 -9.62 -4.88 11.23
C SER A 77 -8.50 -5.85 11.60
N MET A 78 -7.43 -5.84 10.84
CA MET A 78 -6.25 -6.69 11.03
C MET A 78 -5.00 -5.82 11.13
N THR A 79 -4.04 -6.22 11.95
CA THR A 79 -2.78 -5.48 12.07
C THR A 79 -1.58 -6.41 12.17
N LEU A 80 -0.48 -6.02 11.54
CA LEU A 80 0.84 -6.54 11.84
C LEU A 80 1.53 -5.63 12.86
N LYS A 81 2.38 -6.22 13.72
CA LYS A 81 3.32 -5.42 14.50
C LYS A 81 4.29 -4.72 13.54
N PRO A 82 4.77 -3.49 13.87
CA PRO A 82 5.77 -2.82 13.04
C PRO A 82 6.97 -3.70 12.68
N SER A 83 7.51 -4.44 13.65
CA SER A 83 8.62 -5.38 13.44
C SER A 83 8.28 -6.50 12.45
N THR A 84 7.05 -7.02 12.49
CA THR A 84 6.59 -8.06 11.55
C THR A 84 6.45 -7.49 10.14
N LEU A 85 5.86 -6.31 10.01
CA LEU A 85 5.70 -5.65 8.70
C LEU A 85 7.06 -5.33 8.07
N ILE A 86 8.03 -4.86 8.85
CA ILE A 86 9.41 -4.64 8.39
C ILE A 86 9.99 -5.93 7.81
N LEU A 87 9.85 -7.06 8.51
CA LEU A 87 10.37 -8.34 8.05
C LEU A 87 9.64 -8.85 6.80
N VAL A 88 8.32 -8.69 6.72
CA VAL A 88 7.53 -9.06 5.53
C VAL A 88 8.02 -8.28 4.31
N ILE A 89 8.18 -6.96 4.43
CA ILE A 89 8.65 -6.11 3.33
C ILE A 89 10.08 -6.48 2.94
N ARG A 90 10.95 -6.70 3.91
CA ARG A 90 12.34 -7.12 3.66
C ARG A 90 12.38 -8.42 2.87
N ASP A 91 11.72 -9.45 3.34
CA ASP A 91 11.76 -10.79 2.73
C ASP A 91 11.10 -10.79 1.35
N TYR A 92 10.02 -10.00 1.18
CA TYR A 92 9.38 -9.78 -0.10
C TYR A 92 10.37 -9.18 -1.12
N VAL A 93 11.06 -8.11 -0.76
CA VAL A 93 12.01 -7.45 -1.66
C VAL A 93 13.23 -8.33 -1.93
N LEU A 94 13.82 -8.93 -0.89
CA LEU A 94 15.01 -9.76 -1.06
C LEU A 94 14.77 -10.96 -1.96
N SER A 95 13.58 -11.59 -1.89
CA SER A 95 13.24 -12.69 -2.80
C SER A 95 13.17 -12.25 -4.27
N LEU A 96 12.71 -11.02 -4.54
CA LEU A 96 12.70 -10.46 -5.89
C LEU A 96 14.08 -9.99 -6.35
N VAL A 97 14.92 -9.51 -5.44
CA VAL A 97 16.32 -9.17 -5.69
C VAL A 97 17.12 -10.39 -6.11
N ASP A 98 16.84 -11.56 -5.55
CA ASP A 98 17.48 -12.82 -5.94
C ASP A 98 17.22 -13.19 -7.40
N HIS A 99 16.14 -12.69 -7.98
CA HIS A 99 15.78 -12.86 -9.39
C HIS A 99 16.23 -11.70 -10.29
N GLY A 100 16.92 -10.67 -9.74
CA GLY A 100 17.50 -9.58 -10.49
C GLY A 100 16.69 -8.29 -10.53
N LEU A 101 15.60 -8.16 -9.78
CA LEU A 101 14.92 -6.88 -9.57
C LEU A 101 15.77 -5.98 -8.66
N GLU A 102 15.83 -4.68 -8.96
CA GLU A 102 16.68 -3.72 -8.25
C GLU A 102 15.95 -2.41 -7.89
N ARG A 103 14.79 -2.14 -8.48
CA ARG A 103 14.06 -0.88 -8.32
C ARG A 103 12.65 -1.16 -7.87
N PHE A 104 12.28 -0.71 -6.69
CA PHE A 104 10.99 -0.97 -6.08
C PHE A 104 10.30 0.34 -5.72
N VAL A 105 9.09 0.53 -6.24
CA VAL A 105 8.22 1.64 -5.83
C VAL A 105 7.03 1.04 -5.08
N PHE A 106 6.97 1.32 -3.79
CA PHE A 106 5.84 0.95 -2.96
C PHE A 106 4.73 1.98 -3.13
N VAL A 107 3.60 1.52 -3.69
CA VAL A 107 2.38 2.33 -3.81
C VAL A 107 1.58 2.10 -2.54
N ASN A 108 1.62 3.08 -1.64
CA ASN A 108 1.02 2.96 -0.32
C ASN A 108 -0.38 3.59 -0.26
N GLY A 109 -1.34 2.82 0.27
CA GLY A 109 -2.70 3.26 0.54
C GLY A 109 -2.98 3.55 2.03
N HIS A 110 -2.02 3.34 2.94
CA HIS A 110 -2.27 3.43 4.38
C HIS A 110 -1.18 4.21 5.11
N GLY A 111 -1.58 5.29 5.79
CA GLY A 111 -0.65 6.16 6.52
C GLY A 111 0.15 5.44 7.62
N GLY A 112 -0.45 4.46 8.28
CA GLY A 112 0.20 3.66 9.33
C GLY A 112 1.40 2.84 8.87
N ASN A 113 1.51 2.57 7.57
CA ASN A 113 2.62 1.79 7.01
C ASN A 113 3.91 2.59 6.85
N VAL A 114 3.83 3.92 6.75
CA VAL A 114 4.95 4.79 6.31
C VAL A 114 6.22 4.55 7.12
N ALA A 115 6.12 4.59 8.45
CA ALA A 115 7.29 4.43 9.32
C ALA A 115 7.92 3.04 9.18
N SER A 116 7.09 1.98 9.19
CA SER A 116 7.57 0.59 9.07
C SER A 116 8.16 0.31 7.69
N THR A 117 7.55 0.81 6.62
CA THR A 117 8.06 0.64 5.27
C THR A 117 9.39 1.35 5.07
N THR A 118 9.52 2.57 5.59
CA THR A 118 10.80 3.30 5.55
C THR A 118 11.89 2.57 6.34
N ALA A 119 11.56 2.06 7.52
CA ALA A 119 12.51 1.25 8.32
C ALA A 119 12.90 -0.05 7.58
N ALA A 120 11.96 -0.69 6.89
CA ALA A 120 12.25 -1.88 6.09
C ALA A 120 13.27 -1.62 4.97
N PHE A 121 13.28 -0.43 4.38
CA PHE A 121 14.27 -0.09 3.35
C PHE A 121 15.70 -0.09 3.92
N TYR A 122 15.89 0.41 5.14
CA TYR A 122 17.19 0.31 5.81
C TYR A 122 17.56 -1.14 6.13
N GLU A 123 16.59 -1.93 6.58
CA GLU A 123 16.78 -3.36 6.87
C GLU A 123 17.18 -4.16 5.62
N ILE A 124 16.58 -3.86 4.45
CA ILE A 124 16.96 -4.45 3.17
C ILE A 124 18.41 -4.14 2.83
N HIS A 125 18.81 -2.87 2.92
CA HIS A 125 20.18 -2.45 2.61
C HIS A 125 21.21 -3.07 3.57
N THR A 126 20.89 -3.12 4.86
CA THR A 126 21.73 -3.75 5.89
C THR A 126 21.92 -5.23 5.59
N THR A 127 20.82 -5.95 5.35
CA THR A 127 20.84 -7.39 5.05
C THR A 127 21.66 -7.69 3.77
N LEU A 128 21.46 -6.91 2.71
CA LEU A 128 22.23 -7.08 1.47
C LEU A 128 23.72 -6.86 1.71
N ARG A 129 24.07 -5.85 2.48
CA ARG A 129 25.46 -5.54 2.79
C ARG A 129 26.12 -6.63 3.65
N GLU A 130 25.42 -7.14 4.63
CA GLU A 130 25.89 -8.20 5.52
C GLU A 130 26.06 -9.54 4.80
N THR A 131 25.12 -9.88 3.91
CA THR A 131 25.11 -11.18 3.24
C THR A 131 25.92 -11.23 1.95
N ARG A 132 26.06 -10.10 1.23
CA ARG A 132 26.69 -10.05 -0.10
C ARG A 132 27.91 -9.10 -0.17
N GLY A 133 28.14 -8.30 0.86
CA GLY A 133 29.29 -7.40 0.94
C GLY A 133 29.38 -6.45 -0.28
N ALA A 134 30.54 -6.42 -0.91
CA ALA A 134 30.80 -5.60 -2.10
C ALA A 134 30.06 -6.09 -3.37
N GLN A 135 29.48 -7.28 -3.35
CA GLN A 135 28.72 -7.84 -4.48
C GLN A 135 27.22 -7.57 -4.36
N ALA A 136 26.77 -6.84 -3.33
CA ALA A 136 25.38 -6.45 -3.16
C ALA A 136 24.91 -5.59 -4.36
N PRO A 137 23.77 -5.89 -4.98
CA PRO A 137 23.22 -5.06 -6.05
C PRO A 137 22.82 -3.67 -5.50
N ASP A 138 22.82 -2.65 -6.37
CA ASP A 138 22.34 -1.31 -6.05
C ASP A 138 20.80 -1.31 -6.02
N VAL A 139 20.23 -1.83 -4.94
CA VAL A 139 18.78 -1.85 -4.75
C VAL A 139 18.30 -0.47 -4.30
N ARG A 140 17.20 0.00 -4.91
CA ARG A 140 16.56 1.26 -4.51
C ARG A 140 15.06 1.03 -4.27
N CYS A 141 14.61 1.52 -3.13
CA CYS A 141 13.20 1.49 -2.73
C CYS A 141 12.67 2.92 -2.56
N LEU A 142 11.46 3.16 -3.03
CA LEU A 142 10.74 4.41 -2.88
C LEU A 142 9.35 4.10 -2.33
N LEU A 143 8.86 4.93 -1.40
CA LEU A 143 7.50 4.91 -0.92
C LEU A 143 6.74 6.09 -1.51
N VAL A 144 5.60 5.82 -2.13
CA VAL A 144 4.69 6.83 -2.67
C VAL A 144 3.31 6.61 -2.06
N ASN A 145 2.82 7.59 -1.30
CA ASN A 145 1.43 7.62 -0.87
C ASN A 145 0.60 8.10 -2.07
N TRP A 146 -0.23 7.23 -2.64
CA TRP A 146 -0.94 7.52 -3.88
C TRP A 146 -1.82 8.78 -3.75
N SER A 147 -2.50 8.93 -2.60
CA SER A 147 -3.41 10.05 -2.31
C SER A 147 -2.70 11.39 -2.08
N GLN A 148 -1.38 11.39 -1.91
CA GLN A 148 -0.58 12.60 -1.63
C GLN A 148 0.23 13.07 -2.86
N THR A 149 0.01 12.49 -4.02
CA THR A 149 0.61 13.01 -5.25
C THR A 149 -0.11 14.30 -5.68
N GLU A 150 0.64 15.25 -6.23
CA GLU A 150 0.13 16.60 -6.57
C GLU A 150 -1.18 16.53 -7.38
N THR A 151 -1.18 15.75 -8.46
CA THR A 151 -2.36 15.59 -9.33
C THR A 151 -3.57 15.00 -8.60
N VAL A 152 -3.35 14.06 -7.68
CA VAL A 152 -4.45 13.46 -6.90
C VAL A 152 -4.98 14.46 -5.88
N VAL A 153 -4.12 15.19 -5.21
CA VAL A 153 -4.53 16.25 -4.26
C VAL A 153 -5.38 17.30 -4.97
N GLU A 154 -4.93 17.81 -6.12
CA GLU A 154 -5.71 18.78 -6.92
C GLU A 154 -7.07 18.21 -7.36
N LEU A 155 -7.11 16.93 -7.76
CA LEU A 155 -8.36 16.27 -8.13
C LEU A 155 -9.30 16.14 -6.91
N CYS A 156 -8.79 15.73 -5.75
CA CYS A 156 -9.58 15.59 -4.54
C CYS A 156 -10.12 16.94 -4.05
N GLU A 157 -9.31 17.98 -4.08
CA GLU A 157 -9.74 19.34 -3.75
C GLU A 157 -10.88 19.83 -4.67
N LYS A 158 -10.75 19.56 -5.96
CA LYS A 158 -11.76 19.95 -6.96
C LYS A 158 -13.08 19.17 -6.79
N GLU A 159 -13.02 17.87 -6.56
CA GLU A 159 -14.23 17.01 -6.59
C GLU A 159 -14.90 16.91 -5.20
N PHE A 160 -14.13 16.97 -4.11
CA PHE A 160 -14.61 16.73 -2.76
C PHE A 160 -14.43 17.92 -1.79
N GLY A 161 -13.51 18.84 -2.08
CA GLY A 161 -13.27 20.03 -1.27
C GLY A 161 -13.05 19.70 0.22
N ASP A 162 -13.73 20.41 1.10
CA ASP A 162 -13.64 20.24 2.55
C ASP A 162 -14.15 18.87 3.07
N SER A 163 -14.77 18.07 2.21
CA SER A 163 -15.24 16.73 2.57
C SER A 163 -14.12 15.70 2.51
N GLU A 164 -13.01 16.02 1.86
CA GLU A 164 -11.84 15.16 1.83
C GLU A 164 -11.25 15.02 3.20
N GLY A 165 -10.81 14.25 3.81
CA GLY A 165 -10.28 14.13 5.17
C GLY A 165 -8.92 13.44 5.19
N SER A 166 -8.67 12.67 6.24
CA SER A 166 -7.41 11.95 6.40
C SER A 166 -7.59 10.43 6.55
N HIS A 167 -8.85 9.97 6.64
CA HIS A 167 -9.20 8.55 6.76
C HIS A 167 -10.66 8.34 6.36
N ALA A 168 -10.95 7.23 5.71
CA ALA A 168 -12.26 6.91 5.13
C ALA A 168 -12.77 8.04 4.22
N THR A 169 -11.86 8.60 3.43
CA THR A 169 -12.10 9.78 2.60
C THR A 169 -13.04 9.46 1.43
N PRO A 170 -13.75 10.46 0.89
CA PRO A 170 -14.54 10.27 -0.30
C PRO A 170 -13.75 9.70 -1.48
N SER A 171 -12.49 10.13 -1.66
CA SER A 171 -11.63 9.65 -2.74
C SER A 171 -11.28 8.17 -2.61
N GLU A 172 -10.94 7.70 -1.41
CA GLU A 172 -10.65 6.29 -1.14
C GLU A 172 -11.89 5.41 -1.35
N VAL A 173 -13.03 5.82 -0.78
CA VAL A 173 -14.29 5.09 -0.92
C VAL A 173 -14.73 5.05 -2.38
N ALA A 174 -14.62 6.15 -3.12
CA ALA A 174 -14.98 6.20 -4.54
C ALA A 174 -14.09 5.26 -5.38
N LEU A 175 -12.78 5.22 -5.13
CA LEU A 175 -11.87 4.32 -5.84
C LEU A 175 -12.14 2.85 -5.50
N ALA A 176 -12.42 2.53 -4.23
CA ALA A 176 -12.82 1.19 -3.83
C ALA A 176 -14.15 0.75 -4.47
N GLN A 177 -15.12 1.66 -4.60
CA GLN A 177 -16.40 1.42 -5.28
C GLN A 177 -16.21 1.24 -6.79
N TYR A 178 -15.29 1.97 -7.40
CA TYR A 178 -14.91 1.76 -8.80
C TYR A 178 -14.33 0.37 -9.03
N ALA A 179 -13.43 -0.08 -8.16
CA ALA A 179 -12.80 -1.38 -8.26
C ALA A 179 -13.78 -2.55 -7.98
N TYR A 180 -14.75 -2.33 -7.09
CA TYR A 180 -15.72 -3.33 -6.65
C TYR A 180 -17.16 -2.80 -6.71
N PRO A 181 -17.72 -2.51 -7.90
CA PRO A 181 -19.02 -1.88 -8.05
C PRO A 181 -20.19 -2.72 -7.49
N ASP A 182 -20.05 -4.04 -7.48
CA ASP A 182 -21.08 -4.95 -6.92
C ASP A 182 -21.06 -5.01 -5.38
N HIS A 183 -20.08 -4.35 -4.74
CA HIS A 183 -19.91 -4.34 -3.28
C HIS A 183 -20.17 -2.98 -2.63
N ILE A 184 -20.80 -2.05 -3.35
CA ILE A 184 -21.20 -0.76 -2.80
C ILE A 184 -22.16 -0.97 -1.63
N LYS A 185 -21.87 -0.32 -0.50
CA LYS A 185 -22.66 -0.41 0.72
C LYS A 185 -23.42 0.89 0.95
N THR A 186 -24.59 0.75 1.56
CA THR A 186 -25.38 1.89 2.03
C THR A 186 -25.63 1.72 3.53
N ALA A 187 -25.40 2.77 4.28
CA ALA A 187 -25.72 2.82 5.71
C ALA A 187 -26.25 4.21 6.04
N ALA A 188 -27.12 4.30 7.04
CA ALA A 188 -27.49 5.59 7.59
C ALA A 188 -26.25 6.20 8.25
N LEU A 189 -25.85 7.37 7.79
CA LEU A 189 -24.84 8.15 8.47
C LEU A 189 -25.49 8.87 9.65
N ASP A 190 -24.91 8.73 10.83
CA ASP A 190 -25.31 9.54 11.98
C ASP A 190 -24.80 10.96 11.72
N PRO A 191 -25.68 11.98 11.60
CA PRO A 191 -25.28 13.35 11.36
C PRO A 191 -24.45 13.95 12.51
N GLN A 192 -24.35 13.28 13.65
CA GLN A 192 -23.52 13.70 14.79
C GLN A 192 -22.07 13.21 14.71
N GLY A 193 -21.71 12.56 13.62
CA GLY A 193 -20.38 12.06 13.38
C GLY A 193 -20.18 10.61 13.80
N ALA A 194 -19.26 9.94 13.16
CA ALA A 194 -18.83 8.62 13.57
C ALA A 194 -18.36 8.69 15.04
N PRO A 195 -18.70 7.70 15.89
CA PRO A 195 -18.11 7.64 17.22
C PRO A 195 -16.58 7.67 17.03
N ALA A 196 -15.97 8.70 17.60
CA ALA A 196 -14.52 8.70 17.71
C ALA A 196 -14.16 7.45 18.49
N GLY A 197 -13.70 6.41 17.78
CA GLY A 197 -13.21 5.21 18.42
C GLY A 197 -12.20 5.65 19.49
N LYS A 198 -12.14 4.92 20.58
CA LYS A 198 -11.05 5.10 21.53
C LYS A 198 -9.78 4.61 20.83
N PHE A 199 -9.31 5.44 19.91
CA PHE A 199 -8.00 5.22 19.33
C PHE A 199 -7.01 5.27 20.50
N HIS A 200 -6.46 4.12 20.87
CA HIS A 200 -5.31 4.10 21.74
C HIS A 200 -4.23 4.90 21.05
N ASP A 201 -4.49 6.20 21.16
CA ASP A 201 -3.55 7.25 20.98
C ASP A 201 -2.80 7.24 19.66
N ALA A 202 -3.53 7.46 18.56
CA ALA A 202 -2.93 7.85 17.29
C ALA A 202 -1.94 9.04 17.45
N ARG A 203 -2.06 9.82 18.53
CA ARG A 203 -1.11 10.89 18.88
C ARG A 203 0.26 10.37 19.26
N ASN A 204 0.37 9.17 19.81
CA ASN A 204 1.65 8.56 20.17
C ASN A 204 2.31 7.83 18.99
N TYR A 205 1.64 7.73 17.85
CA TYR A 205 2.16 7.14 16.63
C TYR A 205 2.49 8.18 15.54
N ARG A 206 2.45 9.46 15.89
CA ARG A 206 2.83 10.57 15.00
C ARG A 206 4.27 11.01 15.25
#